data_c21ba95dd0b5b6f495f74b98c5958ab7
#
_entry.id   c21ba95dd0b5b6f495f74b98c5958ab7
#
_cell.length_a   1.000
_cell.length_b   1.000
_cell.length_c   1.000
_cell.angle_alpha   90.00
_cell.angle_beta   90.00
_cell.angle_gamma   90.00
#
_symmetry.space_group_name_H-M   'P 1'
#
loop_
_entity.id
_entity.type
_entity.pdbx_description
1 polymer ?
#
loop_
_entity_poly.entity_id
_entity_poly.type
_entity_poly.pdbx_seq_one_letter_code
_entity_poly.pdbx_strand_id
1 'polypeptide(L)'
;TPKMKSALKDAVYVGQGAINDANDGKIVIVCGPFELTTPSYDDELGLTIDSIRTSRSKQTMKLNKTTKATKANAETLTEEEKRNGVLEWSTAYRDKTLTGEGKIGNYTLSQDFIDAIVLNGTWHDYDRSELEASGYVWVTDANYSQKDFIEPLSQTQRNYKENDYRYFYDGANFKTGQT
;
A
#
# COMPACT_ATOMS: atom_id res chain seq x y z
N THR A 1 -10.26 -21.84 8.61
CA THR A 1 -10.02 -22.22 9.99
C THR A 1 -11.27 -22.82 10.63
N PRO A 2 -11.15 -23.72 11.63
CA PRO A 2 -12.31 -24.32 12.30
C PRO A 2 -13.25 -23.27 12.91
N LYS A 3 -12.74 -22.17 13.44
CA LYS A 3 -13.54 -21.07 13.99
C LYS A 3 -14.37 -20.37 12.94
N MET A 4 -13.81 -20.14 11.75
CA MET A 4 -14.52 -19.50 10.65
C MET A 4 -15.64 -20.40 10.13
N LYS A 5 -15.40 -21.69 9.96
CA LYS A 5 -16.43 -22.66 9.54
C LYS A 5 -17.57 -22.75 10.55
N SER A 6 -17.26 -22.75 11.84
CA SER A 6 -18.26 -22.78 12.90
C SER A 6 -19.11 -21.50 12.91
N ALA A 7 -18.47 -20.32 12.75
CA ALA A 7 -19.18 -19.05 12.69
C ALA A 7 -20.09 -18.95 11.47
N LEU A 8 -19.68 -19.49 10.32
CA LEU A 8 -20.47 -19.46 9.10
C LEU A 8 -21.71 -20.33 9.13
N LYS A 9 -21.77 -21.35 10.00
CA LYS A 9 -22.99 -22.17 10.16
C LYS A 9 -24.19 -21.37 10.63
N ASP A 10 -23.96 -20.38 11.50
CA ASP A 10 -25.01 -19.55 12.09
C ASP A 10 -25.17 -18.22 11.37
N ALA A 11 -24.46 -18.04 10.24
CA ALA A 11 -24.53 -16.81 9.47
C ALA A 11 -25.90 -16.67 8.77
N VAL A 12 -26.39 -15.43 8.75
CA VAL A 12 -27.65 -15.07 8.11
C VAL A 12 -27.40 -14.43 6.76
N TYR A 13 -27.99 -14.98 5.71
CA TYR A 13 -27.97 -14.36 4.38
C TYR A 13 -29.01 -13.25 4.34
N VAL A 14 -28.58 -12.06 3.96
CA VAL A 14 -29.45 -10.89 3.90
C VAL A 14 -29.40 -10.24 2.52
N GLY A 15 -30.47 -9.55 2.14
CA GLY A 15 -30.50 -8.71 0.96
C GLY A 15 -29.75 -7.40 1.22
N GLN A 16 -29.52 -6.63 0.16
CA GLN A 16 -28.80 -5.33 0.21
C GLN A 16 -29.68 -4.19 0.75
N GLY A 17 -30.92 -4.46 1.06
CA GLY A 17 -31.91 -3.47 1.50
C GLY A 17 -31.73 -3.01 2.94
N ALA A 18 -32.84 -2.63 3.58
CA ALA A 18 -32.81 -2.10 4.93
C ALA A 18 -32.20 -3.05 5.94
N ILE A 19 -31.41 -2.50 6.87
CA ILE A 19 -30.81 -3.23 7.98
C ILE A 19 -31.92 -3.67 8.94
N ASN A 20 -31.90 -4.94 9.32
CA ASN A 20 -32.85 -5.50 10.29
C ASN A 20 -32.18 -5.64 11.65
N ASP A 21 -32.68 -4.92 12.65
CA ASP A 21 -32.14 -4.94 14.02
C ASP A 21 -32.17 -6.32 14.66
N ALA A 22 -33.07 -7.20 14.21
CA ALA A 22 -33.13 -8.60 14.68
C ALA A 22 -31.85 -9.38 14.38
N ASN A 23 -31.05 -8.94 13.44
CA ASN A 23 -29.76 -9.52 13.10
C ASN A 23 -28.57 -8.93 13.86
N ASP A 24 -28.83 -7.99 14.76
CA ASP A 24 -27.78 -7.39 15.57
C ASP A 24 -27.03 -8.45 16.40
N GLY A 25 -25.72 -8.39 16.40
CA GLY A 25 -24.88 -9.39 17.04
C GLY A 25 -24.71 -10.69 16.27
N LYS A 26 -25.35 -10.84 15.11
CA LYS A 26 -25.21 -12.02 14.24
C LYS A 26 -24.26 -11.75 13.09
N ILE A 27 -23.64 -12.85 12.60
CA ILE A 27 -22.89 -12.78 11.35
C ILE A 27 -23.89 -12.78 10.20
N VAL A 28 -23.82 -11.78 9.34
CA VAL A 28 -24.65 -11.68 8.15
C VAL A 28 -23.80 -11.87 6.90
N ILE A 29 -24.37 -12.53 5.89
CA ILE A 29 -23.74 -12.66 4.58
C ILE A 29 -24.57 -11.82 3.61
N VAL A 30 -23.93 -10.82 3.03
CA VAL A 30 -24.51 -9.96 2.02
C VAL A 30 -23.70 -10.06 0.75
N CYS A 31 -24.38 -10.26 -0.37
CA CYS A 31 -23.75 -10.31 -1.69
C CYS A 31 -24.27 -9.16 -2.53
N GLY A 32 -23.37 -8.52 -3.25
CA GLY A 32 -23.71 -7.42 -4.13
C GLY A 32 -22.47 -6.64 -4.51
N PRO A 33 -22.65 -5.60 -5.34
CA PRO A 33 -21.52 -4.76 -5.74
C PRO A 33 -20.98 -3.97 -4.55
N PHE A 34 -19.67 -3.97 -4.45
CA PHE A 34 -18.93 -3.15 -3.48
C PHE A 34 -18.95 -1.68 -3.88
N GLU A 35 -19.12 -0.81 -2.91
CA GLU A 35 -19.00 0.65 -3.10
C GLU A 35 -17.99 1.21 -2.11
N LEU A 36 -16.95 1.86 -2.62
CA LEU A 36 -15.98 2.59 -1.81
C LEU A 36 -16.60 3.95 -1.45
N THR A 37 -16.92 4.16 -0.19
CA THR A 37 -17.54 5.40 0.28
C THR A 37 -16.52 6.42 0.74
N THR A 38 -15.40 5.96 1.29
CA THR A 38 -14.28 6.82 1.68
C THR A 38 -12.99 6.14 1.25
N PRO A 39 -12.23 6.74 0.33
CA PRO A 39 -10.93 6.18 -0.09
C PRO A 39 -9.90 6.25 1.03
N SER A 40 -8.85 5.46 0.91
CA SER A 40 -7.68 5.58 1.78
C SER A 40 -7.02 6.94 1.57
N TYR A 41 -6.56 7.56 2.64
CA TYR A 41 -5.89 8.85 2.58
C TYR A 41 -4.58 8.82 3.36
N ASP A 42 -3.50 9.22 2.70
CA ASP A 42 -2.19 9.36 3.31
C ASP A 42 -1.95 10.83 3.63
N ASP A 43 -2.04 11.19 4.89
CA ASP A 43 -1.91 12.58 5.35
C ASP A 43 -0.47 13.10 5.25
N GLU A 44 0.52 12.23 5.29
CA GLU A 44 1.92 12.64 5.13
C GLU A 44 2.23 13.07 3.69
N LEU A 45 1.67 12.37 2.72
CA LEU A 45 1.87 12.65 1.30
C LEU A 45 0.73 13.46 0.69
N GLY A 46 -0.35 13.71 1.44
CA GLY A 46 -1.54 14.39 0.92
C GLY A 46 -2.21 13.63 -0.21
N LEU A 47 -2.12 12.31 -0.22
CA LEU A 47 -2.51 11.47 -1.34
C LEU A 47 -3.77 10.66 -1.03
N THR A 48 -4.75 10.76 -1.93
CA THR A 48 -5.95 9.93 -1.92
C THR A 48 -5.73 8.71 -2.81
N ILE A 49 -6.02 7.52 -2.31
CA ILE A 49 -5.87 6.27 -3.04
C ILE A 49 -7.22 5.58 -3.12
N ASP A 50 -7.65 5.27 -4.35
CA ASP A 50 -8.95 4.63 -4.63
C ASP A 50 -8.94 3.15 -4.24
N SER A 51 -8.74 2.91 -2.95
CA SER A 51 -8.73 1.58 -2.34
C SER A 51 -9.22 1.68 -0.91
N ILE A 52 -9.97 0.67 -0.46
CA ILE A 52 -10.46 0.64 0.92
C ILE A 52 -9.35 0.30 1.93
N ARG A 53 -8.31 -0.37 1.49
CA ARG A 53 -7.13 -0.67 2.31
C ARG A 53 -5.88 -0.57 1.47
N THR A 54 -4.91 0.17 1.97
CA THR A 54 -3.67 0.43 1.26
C THR A 54 -2.49 0.28 2.22
N SER A 55 -1.46 -0.39 1.78
CA SER A 55 -0.19 -0.49 2.51
C SER A 55 0.85 0.38 1.83
N ARG A 56 1.48 1.26 2.60
CA ARG A 56 2.63 2.02 2.17
C ARG A 56 3.90 1.31 2.64
N SER A 57 4.73 0.92 1.70
CA SER A 57 6.06 0.37 1.98
C SER A 57 7.13 1.41 1.73
N LYS A 58 8.22 1.32 2.45
CA LYS A 58 9.33 2.26 2.40
C LYS A 58 10.64 1.55 2.13
N GLN A 59 11.49 2.17 1.33
CA GLN A 59 12.89 1.81 1.21
C GLN A 59 13.75 3.02 1.55
N THR A 60 14.88 2.78 2.14
CA THR A 60 15.82 3.84 2.53
C THR A 60 17.20 3.51 1.96
N MET A 61 17.92 4.54 1.52
CA MET A 61 19.30 4.39 1.07
C MET A 61 20.22 4.13 2.24
N LYS A 62 20.97 3.03 2.16
CA LYS A 62 21.90 2.58 3.19
C LYS A 62 23.25 2.26 2.58
N LEU A 63 24.31 2.48 3.32
CA LEU A 63 25.65 2.04 2.97
C LEU A 63 25.81 0.57 3.34
N ASN A 64 26.17 -0.25 2.36
CA ASN A 64 26.29 -1.69 2.54
C ASN A 64 27.70 -2.17 2.19
N LYS A 65 28.44 -2.58 3.21
CA LYS A 65 29.77 -3.14 3.07
C LYS A 65 29.78 -4.57 2.51
N THR A 66 28.71 -5.31 2.76
CA THR A 66 28.55 -6.69 2.25
C THR A 66 28.37 -6.66 0.74
N THR A 67 27.56 -5.76 0.20
CA THR A 67 27.41 -5.58 -1.25
C THR A 67 28.75 -5.28 -1.91
N LYS A 68 29.57 -4.43 -1.26
CA LYS A 68 30.93 -4.16 -1.70
C LYS A 68 31.75 -5.44 -1.87
N ALA A 69 31.65 -6.35 -0.90
CA ALA A 69 32.39 -7.62 -0.93
C ALA A 69 31.86 -8.59 -2.00
N THR A 70 30.59 -8.51 -2.38
CA THR A 70 29.95 -9.40 -3.35
C THR A 70 29.96 -8.87 -4.78
N LYS A 71 30.33 -7.61 -4.99
CA LYS A 71 30.43 -7.07 -6.34
C LYS A 71 31.51 -7.81 -7.13
N ALA A 72 31.13 -8.30 -8.32
CA ALA A 72 32.02 -9.06 -9.19
C ALA A 72 33.23 -8.25 -9.67
N ASN A 73 33.15 -6.91 -9.68
CA ASN A 73 34.22 -6.01 -10.11
C ASN A 73 34.55 -5.00 -9.01
N ALA A 74 35.34 -5.43 -8.04
CA ALA A 74 35.84 -4.53 -6.99
C ALA A 74 36.59 -3.31 -7.58
N GLU A 75 37.16 -3.45 -8.78
CA GLU A 75 37.87 -2.38 -9.50
C GLU A 75 36.95 -1.23 -9.92
N THR A 76 35.63 -1.47 -10.04
CA THR A 76 34.68 -0.42 -10.41
C THR A 76 34.22 0.44 -9.23
N LEU A 77 34.61 0.07 -8.01
CA LEU A 77 34.26 0.83 -6.82
C LEU A 77 35.08 2.11 -6.72
N THR A 78 34.42 3.18 -6.31
CA THR A 78 35.12 4.44 -5.98
C THR A 78 35.90 4.27 -4.69
N GLU A 79 36.86 5.16 -4.43
CA GLU A 79 37.64 5.14 -3.17
C GLU A 79 36.72 5.33 -1.96
N GLU A 80 35.68 6.15 -2.08
CA GLU A 80 34.68 6.33 -1.03
C GLU A 80 33.89 5.06 -0.78
N GLU A 81 33.44 4.38 -1.85
CA GLU A 81 32.72 3.09 -1.73
C GLU A 81 33.58 2.00 -1.11
N LYS A 82 34.89 2.00 -1.40
CA LYS A 82 35.84 1.06 -0.77
C LYS A 82 35.97 1.27 0.72
N ARG A 83 35.87 2.51 1.19
CA ARG A 83 35.96 2.85 2.61
C ARG A 83 34.65 2.66 3.37
N ASN A 84 33.55 3.14 2.81
CA ASN A 84 32.28 3.31 3.52
C ASN A 84 31.21 2.31 3.12
N GLY A 85 31.40 1.58 1.99
CA GLY A 85 30.41 0.69 1.43
C GLY A 85 29.68 1.30 0.24
N VAL A 86 28.83 0.48 -0.40
CA VAL A 86 28.03 0.87 -1.55
C VAL A 86 26.67 1.35 -1.10
N LEU A 87 26.25 2.49 -1.62
CA LEU A 87 24.92 3.05 -1.35
C LEU A 87 23.89 2.27 -2.15
N GLU A 88 22.91 1.70 -1.46
CA GLU A 88 21.84 0.92 -2.09
C GLU A 88 20.53 1.04 -1.31
N TRP A 89 19.42 0.72 -1.99
CA TRP A 89 18.11 0.67 -1.35
C TRP A 89 18.03 -0.51 -0.38
N SER A 90 17.47 -0.26 0.80
CA SER A 90 17.17 -1.31 1.75
C SER A 90 16.08 -2.24 1.22
N THR A 91 15.88 -3.39 1.85
CA THR A 91 14.69 -4.19 1.63
C THR A 91 13.45 -3.36 2.01
N ALA A 92 12.42 -3.43 1.17
CA ALA A 92 11.18 -2.72 1.45
C ALA A 92 10.51 -3.28 2.72
N TYR A 93 10.01 -2.39 3.55
CA TYR A 93 9.26 -2.75 4.75
C TYR A 93 7.95 -1.99 4.81
N ARG A 94 6.94 -2.58 5.42
CA ARG A 94 5.65 -1.92 5.60
C ARG A 94 5.81 -0.78 6.61
N ASP A 95 5.57 0.43 6.13
CA ASP A 95 5.73 1.66 6.91
C ASP A 95 4.40 2.12 7.52
N LYS A 96 3.32 2.04 6.77
CA LYS A 96 1.99 2.48 7.21
C LYS A 96 0.89 1.71 6.49
N THR A 97 -0.20 1.43 7.20
CA THR A 97 -1.42 0.88 6.61
C THR A 97 -2.52 1.93 6.72
N LEU A 98 -3.20 2.17 5.60
CA LEU A 98 -4.29 3.14 5.49
C LEU A 98 -5.58 2.39 5.22
N THR A 99 -6.66 2.82 5.85
CA THR A 99 -7.98 2.25 5.60
C THR A 99 -9.00 3.35 5.32
N GLY A 100 -9.92 3.04 4.41
CA GLY A 100 -11.06 3.88 4.11
C GLY A 100 -12.34 3.23 4.61
N GLU A 101 -13.44 3.52 3.94
CA GLU A 101 -14.76 2.98 4.26
C GLU A 101 -15.43 2.46 2.98
N GLY A 102 -16.28 1.47 3.14
CA GLY A 102 -17.01 0.89 2.04
C GLY A 102 -18.28 0.18 2.48
N LYS A 103 -19.14 -0.12 1.52
CA LYS A 103 -20.41 -0.77 1.79
C LYS A 103 -20.80 -1.73 0.66
N ILE A 104 -21.71 -2.65 0.99
CA ILE A 104 -22.43 -3.48 0.03
C ILE A 104 -23.92 -3.27 0.33
N GLY A 105 -24.65 -2.63 -0.61
CA GLY A 105 -26.02 -2.19 -0.34
C GLY A 105 -26.03 -1.20 0.81
N ASN A 106 -26.87 -1.46 1.81
CA ASN A 106 -26.95 -0.65 3.02
C ASN A 106 -26.03 -1.13 4.16
N TYR A 107 -25.22 -2.15 3.90
CA TYR A 107 -24.30 -2.71 4.89
C TYR A 107 -22.92 -2.12 4.77
N THR A 108 -22.51 -1.35 5.78
CA THR A 108 -21.17 -0.83 5.90
C THR A 108 -20.21 -1.95 6.31
N LEU A 109 -19.07 -2.05 5.66
CA LEU A 109 -18.05 -3.03 6.03
C LEU A 109 -17.45 -2.68 7.39
N SER A 110 -17.31 -3.70 8.25
CA SER A 110 -16.70 -3.52 9.55
C SER A 110 -15.19 -3.25 9.43
N GLN A 111 -14.62 -2.60 10.43
CA GLN A 111 -13.18 -2.39 10.49
C GLN A 111 -12.41 -3.71 10.52
N ASP A 112 -12.91 -4.71 11.25
CA ASP A 112 -12.29 -6.03 11.30
C ASP A 112 -12.24 -6.70 9.93
N PHE A 113 -13.30 -6.57 9.14
CA PHE A 113 -13.30 -7.05 7.76
C PHE A 113 -12.27 -6.32 6.90
N ILE A 114 -12.24 -5.00 7.00
CA ILE A 114 -11.30 -4.16 6.24
C ILE A 114 -9.86 -4.52 6.59
N ASP A 115 -9.55 -4.72 7.87
CA ASP A 115 -8.22 -5.07 8.35
C ASP A 115 -7.76 -6.46 7.90
N ALA A 116 -8.69 -7.32 7.49
CA ALA A 116 -8.40 -8.66 6.98
C ALA A 116 -8.24 -8.71 5.45
N ILE A 117 -8.48 -7.62 4.75
CA ILE A 117 -8.37 -7.58 3.29
C ILE A 117 -6.91 -7.79 2.85
N VAL A 118 -6.72 -8.70 1.90
CA VAL A 118 -5.40 -8.99 1.35
C VAL A 118 -4.96 -7.87 0.41
N LEU A 119 -3.72 -7.42 0.58
CA LEU A 119 -3.12 -6.35 -0.22
C LEU A 119 -2.16 -6.95 -1.24
N ASN A 120 -2.70 -7.38 -2.37
CA ASN A 120 -1.94 -8.03 -3.44
C ASN A 120 -2.01 -7.28 -4.77
N GLY A 121 -2.59 -6.09 -4.76
CA GLY A 121 -2.65 -5.20 -5.92
C GLY A 121 -1.63 -4.09 -5.82
N THR A 122 -0.62 -4.10 -6.71
CA THR A 122 0.29 -2.97 -6.81
C THR A 122 -0.45 -1.76 -7.37
N TRP A 123 -0.30 -0.62 -6.73
CA TRP A 123 -0.98 0.59 -7.13
C TRP A 123 -0.11 1.43 -8.06
N HIS A 124 -0.66 1.87 -9.18
CA HIS A 124 0.05 2.62 -10.21
C HIS A 124 -0.64 3.90 -10.67
N ASP A 125 -1.73 4.28 -10.02
CA ASP A 125 -2.52 5.44 -10.41
C ASP A 125 -2.58 6.45 -9.26
N TYR A 126 -1.83 7.54 -9.40
CA TYR A 126 -1.71 8.57 -8.39
C TYR A 126 -2.10 9.93 -8.94
N ASP A 127 -2.72 10.75 -8.10
CA ASP A 127 -2.96 12.16 -8.42
C ASP A 127 -1.66 12.95 -8.26
N ARG A 128 -1.07 13.34 -9.39
CA ARG A 128 0.19 14.07 -9.40
C ARG A 128 0.09 15.43 -8.71
N SER A 129 -1.06 16.10 -8.82
CA SER A 129 -1.27 17.40 -8.19
C SER A 129 -1.28 17.30 -6.67
N GLU A 130 -1.89 16.25 -6.11
CA GLU A 130 -1.87 16.02 -4.67
C GLU A 130 -0.43 15.78 -4.16
N LEU A 131 0.34 14.97 -4.88
CA LEU A 131 1.74 14.70 -4.53
C LEU A 131 2.59 15.96 -4.58
N GLU A 132 2.49 16.72 -5.65
CA GLU A 132 3.26 17.96 -5.83
C GLU A 132 2.95 18.99 -4.73
N ALA A 133 1.68 19.10 -4.35
CA ALA A 133 1.27 20.00 -3.27
C ALA A 133 1.93 19.67 -1.93
N SER A 134 2.31 18.41 -1.72
CA SER A 134 2.97 17.94 -0.51
C SER A 134 4.49 17.80 -0.66
N GLY A 135 5.05 18.19 -1.81
CA GLY A 135 6.49 18.14 -2.06
C GLY A 135 7.00 16.75 -2.46
N TYR A 136 6.14 15.90 -3.01
CA TYR A 136 6.48 14.58 -3.50
C TYR A 136 6.28 14.47 -5.01
N VAL A 137 6.91 13.48 -5.60
CA VAL A 137 6.80 13.20 -7.02
C VAL A 137 6.69 11.71 -7.27
N TRP A 138 5.88 11.35 -8.25
CA TRP A 138 5.75 9.98 -8.74
C TRP A 138 6.76 9.75 -9.85
N VAL A 139 7.65 8.79 -9.63
CA VAL A 139 8.72 8.43 -10.56
C VAL A 139 8.38 7.09 -11.21
N THR A 140 8.35 7.10 -12.54
CA THR A 140 8.25 5.88 -13.35
C THR A 140 9.63 5.62 -13.94
N ASP A 141 10.22 4.47 -13.59
CA ASP A 141 11.53 4.09 -14.11
C ASP A 141 11.39 2.87 -15.03
N ALA A 142 11.57 3.08 -16.31
CA ALA A 142 11.51 2.03 -17.33
C ALA A 142 12.59 0.95 -17.13
N ASN A 143 13.67 1.25 -16.45
CA ASN A 143 14.75 0.31 -16.16
C ASN A 143 14.53 -0.46 -14.85
N TYR A 144 13.57 -0.04 -14.05
CA TYR A 144 13.27 -0.65 -12.76
C TYR A 144 12.06 -1.55 -12.91
N SER A 145 12.27 -2.72 -13.45
CA SER A 145 11.30 -3.81 -13.56
C SER A 145 9.95 -3.54 -12.83
N GLN A 146 9.10 -2.71 -13.42
CA GLN A 146 7.67 -2.64 -13.12
C GLN A 146 7.25 -1.94 -11.81
N LYS A 147 8.09 -1.22 -11.10
CA LYS A 147 7.68 -0.53 -9.88
C LYS A 147 7.85 0.96 -9.99
N ASP A 148 6.71 1.63 -10.03
CA ASP A 148 6.67 3.07 -9.83
C ASP A 148 6.89 3.34 -8.34
N PHE A 149 7.55 4.44 -8.03
CA PHE A 149 7.75 4.83 -6.65
C PHE A 149 7.50 6.33 -6.46
N ILE A 150 7.30 6.72 -5.21
CA ILE A 150 7.09 8.11 -4.83
C ILE A 150 8.25 8.54 -3.94
N GLU A 151 8.84 9.68 -4.26
CA GLU A 151 9.93 10.22 -3.46
C GLU A 151 9.79 11.74 -3.27
N PRO A 152 10.47 12.31 -2.27
CA PRO A 152 10.52 13.76 -2.14
C PRO A 152 11.08 14.41 -3.42
N LEU A 153 10.45 15.50 -3.84
CA LEU A 153 10.87 16.22 -5.05
C LEU A 153 12.33 16.63 -4.99
N SER A 154 12.81 17.00 -3.82
CA SER A 154 14.20 17.39 -3.61
C SER A 154 15.21 16.29 -3.93
N GLN A 155 14.81 15.01 -3.84
CA GLN A 155 15.68 13.87 -4.16
C GLN A 155 15.84 13.64 -5.66
N THR A 156 14.83 13.95 -6.47
CA THR A 156 14.87 13.72 -7.92
C THR A 156 15.83 14.66 -8.64
N GLN A 157 16.23 15.75 -8.00
CA GLN A 157 17.07 16.79 -8.58
C GLN A 157 18.56 16.60 -8.29
N ARG A 158 18.93 15.49 -7.63
CA ARG A 158 20.30 15.21 -7.22
C ARG A 158 20.57 13.71 -7.15
N ASN A 159 21.84 13.36 -7.00
CA ASN A 159 22.22 11.99 -6.71
C ASN A 159 21.76 11.58 -5.31
N TYR A 160 21.35 10.33 -5.16
CA TYR A 160 20.92 9.82 -3.87
C TYR A 160 22.04 9.86 -2.82
N LYS A 161 21.63 10.10 -1.59
CA LYS A 161 22.49 10.14 -0.41
C LYS A 161 22.00 9.14 0.62
N GLU A 162 22.84 8.82 1.59
CA GLU A 162 22.44 8.01 2.73
C GLU A 162 21.20 8.61 3.41
N ASN A 163 20.25 7.75 3.78
CA ASN A 163 18.96 8.07 4.39
C ASN A 163 17.91 8.70 3.45
N ASP A 164 18.20 8.88 2.17
CA ASP A 164 17.16 9.15 1.20
C ASP A 164 16.17 7.99 1.17
N TYR A 165 14.92 8.26 0.82
CA TYR A 165 13.85 7.27 0.92
C TYR A 165 12.86 7.37 -0.22
N ARG A 166 12.10 6.29 -0.40
CA ARG A 166 11.01 6.24 -1.37
C ARG A 166 9.90 5.34 -0.88
N TYR A 167 8.70 5.56 -1.40
CA TYR A 167 7.50 4.85 -1.01
C TYR A 167 6.89 4.08 -2.16
N PHE A 168 6.21 2.98 -1.81
CA PHE A 168 5.40 2.17 -2.72
C PHE A 168 4.06 1.91 -2.06
N TYR A 169 3.00 1.81 -2.86
CA TYR A 169 1.68 1.47 -2.37
C TYR A 169 1.19 0.16 -2.96
N ASP A 170 0.62 -0.68 -2.11
CA ASP A 170 -0.14 -1.86 -2.50
C ASP A 170 -1.56 -1.70 -1.97
N GLY A 171 -2.55 -1.95 -2.81
CA GLY A 171 -3.95 -1.81 -2.47
C GLY A 171 -4.72 -3.13 -2.53
N ALA A 172 -5.99 -3.06 -2.20
CA ALA A 172 -6.91 -4.17 -2.35
C ALA A 172 -7.18 -4.45 -3.82
N ASN A 173 -7.41 -5.73 -4.16
CA ASN A 173 -7.65 -6.14 -5.54
C ASN A 173 -9.06 -5.85 -6.06
N PHE A 174 -9.99 -5.49 -5.19
CA PHE A 174 -11.36 -5.24 -5.63
C PHE A 174 -11.66 -3.74 -5.63
N LYS A 175 -12.54 -3.35 -6.54
CA LYS A 175 -12.94 -1.96 -6.79
C LYS A 175 -14.45 -1.81 -6.71
N THR A 176 -14.91 -0.57 -6.65
CA THR A 176 -16.34 -0.25 -6.74
C THR A 176 -16.99 -0.94 -7.94
N GLY A 177 -18.11 -1.58 -7.72
CA GLY A 177 -18.87 -2.34 -8.72
C GLY A 177 -18.57 -3.84 -8.76
N GLN A 178 -17.51 -4.31 -8.16
CA GLN A 178 -17.22 -5.74 -8.05
C GLN A 178 -18.07 -6.42 -6.97
N THR A 179 -18.50 -7.64 -7.25
CA THR A 179 -19.31 -8.43 -6.33
C THR A 179 -18.48 -9.46 -5.58
#